data_d7aebee24a2374b6c75b11c306cc17ae
#
_entry.id   d7aebee24a2374b6c75b11c306cc17ae
#
_cell.length_a   1.000
_cell.length_b   1.000
_cell.length_c   1.000
_cell.angle_alpha   90.00
_cell.angle_beta   90.00
_cell.angle_gamma   90.00
#
_symmetry.space_group_name_H-M   'P 1'
#
loop_
_entity.id
_entity.type
_entity.pdbx_description
1 polymer ?
#
loop_
_entity_poly.entity_id
_entity_poly.type
_entity_poly.pdbx_seq_one_letter_code
_entity_poly.pdbx_strand_id
1 'polypeptide(L)'
;FKSYNVELKGITLHEDGVDLKELEEAFATGKVKVFYIISNFQNPTGLTTSLEKRKAIYELAKKYSVMILEDNPYGDLRIKGEAIPSIKSMDKDGLVMYSRTFSKILAPGIRVGYISAPKEIIGKIVVCKQVADVHTNIWAQMLAYNFMKDNDIEAHLASLRVIYKHKLELMIEQIEKNFSSQIKFTRPEGGLFIWCTLPEGSDMTGFCKKAVAEYKVAVVPGNAFMVSESDKTASFRLNFSTPTDKQIIDGCEKLGKLSKEMFGD
;
A
#
# COMPACT_ATOMS: atom_id res chain seq x y z
N PHE A 1 -5.45 14.27 2.67
CA PHE A 1 -5.43 14.97 3.97
C PHE A 1 -5.01 16.44 3.82
N LYS A 2 -3.93 16.75 3.09
CA LYS A 2 -3.45 18.16 2.89
C LYS A 2 -4.54 19.09 2.37
N SER A 3 -5.41 18.63 1.47
CA SER A 3 -6.54 19.41 0.94
C SER A 3 -7.57 19.82 2.01
N TYR A 4 -7.52 19.23 3.17
CA TYR A 4 -8.34 19.58 4.33
C TYR A 4 -7.55 20.30 5.44
N ASN A 5 -6.38 20.87 5.11
CA ASN A 5 -5.50 21.56 6.05
C ASN A 5 -5.06 20.71 7.25
N VAL A 6 -4.94 19.40 7.05
CA VAL A 6 -4.43 18.50 8.08
C VAL A 6 -2.92 18.49 8.03
N GLU A 7 -2.28 18.72 9.18
CA GLU A 7 -0.85 18.55 9.35
C GLU A 7 -0.52 17.05 9.33
N LEU A 8 0.47 16.67 8.53
CA LEU A 8 0.90 15.28 8.40
C LEU A 8 2.27 15.10 9.02
N LYS A 9 2.42 14.07 9.83
CA LYS A 9 3.71 13.58 10.32
C LYS A 9 3.96 12.17 9.79
N GLY A 10 5.05 11.97 9.08
CA GLY A 10 5.52 10.64 8.68
C GLY A 10 6.08 9.90 9.88
N ILE A 11 5.96 8.57 9.86
CA ILE A 11 6.61 7.66 10.82
C ILE A 11 7.44 6.68 9.99
N THR A 12 8.68 6.44 10.41
CA THR A 12 9.60 5.52 9.73
C THR A 12 9.01 4.12 9.65
N LEU A 13 9.08 3.51 8.47
CA LEU A 13 8.60 2.16 8.21
C LEU A 13 9.79 1.21 8.05
N HIS A 14 9.89 0.22 8.92
CA HIS A 14 10.83 -0.90 8.86
C HIS A 14 10.21 -2.12 8.17
N GLU A 15 10.97 -3.19 7.98
CA GLU A 15 10.51 -4.40 7.30
C GLU A 15 9.29 -5.06 7.96
N ASP A 16 9.18 -4.96 9.28
CA ASP A 16 8.12 -5.55 10.10
C ASP A 16 7.00 -4.57 10.51
N GLY A 17 7.08 -3.31 10.10
CA GLY A 17 6.11 -2.25 10.41
C GLY A 17 6.76 -0.96 10.90
N VAL A 18 5.96 -0.05 11.43
CA VAL A 18 6.39 1.28 11.84
C VAL A 18 7.35 1.27 13.03
N ASP A 19 8.20 2.30 13.13
CA ASP A 19 9.00 2.55 14.33
C ASP A 19 8.09 2.92 15.50
N LEU A 20 8.03 2.04 16.51
CA LEU A 20 7.13 2.21 17.65
C LEU A 20 7.56 3.34 18.59
N LYS A 21 8.86 3.61 18.69
CA LYS A 21 9.37 4.71 19.52
C LYS A 21 8.98 6.05 18.92
N GLU A 22 9.22 6.22 17.61
CA GLU A 22 8.83 7.43 16.89
C GLU A 22 7.31 7.63 16.91
N LEU A 23 6.53 6.53 16.78
CA LEU A 23 5.09 6.57 16.89
C LEU A 23 4.63 7.02 18.27
N GLU A 24 5.21 6.46 19.33
CA GLU A 24 4.88 6.85 20.71
C GLU A 24 5.23 8.31 20.98
N GLU A 25 6.41 8.76 20.57
CA GLU A 25 6.81 10.17 20.69
C GLU A 25 5.82 11.12 19.97
N ALA A 26 5.33 10.71 18.79
CA ALA A 26 4.32 11.48 18.06
C ALA A 26 3.00 11.54 18.83
N PHE A 27 2.52 10.42 19.36
CA PHE A 27 1.27 10.36 20.12
C PHE A 27 1.36 11.13 21.44
N ALA A 28 2.49 11.08 22.12
CA ALA A 28 2.73 11.80 23.38
C ALA A 28 2.63 13.33 23.25
N THR A 29 2.74 13.88 22.05
CA THR A 29 2.52 15.33 21.82
C THR A 29 1.09 15.78 22.09
N GLY A 30 0.10 14.86 22.13
CA GLY A 30 -1.33 15.13 22.24
C GLY A 30 -1.93 15.82 21.01
N LYS A 31 -1.16 16.08 19.96
CA LYS A 31 -1.62 16.73 18.71
C LYS A 31 -2.17 15.75 17.71
N VAL A 32 -1.71 14.49 17.70
CA VAL A 32 -2.14 13.46 16.76
C VAL A 32 -3.59 13.04 17.09
N LYS A 33 -4.47 13.09 16.10
CA LYS A 33 -5.88 12.68 16.24
C LYS A 33 -6.16 11.34 15.58
N VAL A 34 -5.47 11.05 14.46
CA VAL A 34 -5.67 9.84 13.68
C VAL A 34 -4.31 9.32 13.22
N PHE A 35 -4.09 8.03 13.40
CA PHE A 35 -2.98 7.30 12.80
C PHE A 35 -3.52 6.49 11.61
N TYR A 36 -3.04 6.81 10.40
CA TYR A 36 -3.38 6.08 9.16
C TYR A 36 -2.34 5.00 8.89
N ILE A 37 -2.79 3.79 8.63
CA ILE A 37 -1.92 2.66 8.31
C ILE A 37 -2.53 1.73 7.25
N ILE A 38 -1.69 1.30 6.28
CA ILE A 38 -1.97 0.14 5.43
C ILE A 38 -1.19 -1.03 6.03
N SER A 39 -1.87 -1.88 6.78
CA SER A 39 -1.23 -2.94 7.58
C SER A 39 -0.80 -4.17 6.77
N ASN A 40 -1.34 -4.36 5.55
CA ASN A 40 -0.99 -5.47 4.65
C ASN A 40 -0.51 -4.93 3.30
N PHE A 41 0.68 -5.37 2.87
CA PHE A 41 1.23 -5.06 1.53
C PHE A 41 1.18 -3.56 1.21
N GLN A 42 1.71 -2.78 2.14
CA GLN A 42 1.66 -1.31 2.16
C GLN A 42 2.05 -0.71 0.81
N ASN A 43 1.28 0.25 0.34
CA ASN A 43 1.63 1.06 -0.82
C ASN A 43 2.47 2.28 -0.35
N PRO A 44 3.75 2.39 -0.77
CA PRO A 44 4.37 1.76 -1.95
C PRO A 44 5.23 0.52 -1.67
N THR A 45 5.53 0.18 -0.43
CA THR A 45 6.64 -0.70 -0.06
C THR A 45 6.38 -2.20 -0.25
N GLY A 46 5.11 -2.61 -0.32
CA GLY A 46 4.72 -4.02 -0.32
C GLY A 46 4.88 -4.72 1.04
N LEU A 47 5.36 -4.02 2.07
CA LEU A 47 5.60 -4.57 3.39
C LEU A 47 4.30 -4.86 4.16
N THR A 48 4.36 -5.81 5.08
CA THR A 48 3.25 -6.17 5.95
C THR A 48 3.66 -5.96 7.41
N THR A 49 2.84 -5.24 8.15
CA THR A 49 3.04 -5.02 9.59
C THR A 49 2.83 -6.32 10.36
N SER A 50 3.81 -6.70 11.18
CA SER A 50 3.75 -7.92 12.00
C SER A 50 2.63 -7.88 13.04
N LEU A 51 2.23 -9.04 13.55
CA LEU A 51 1.21 -9.13 14.59
C LEU A 51 1.62 -8.40 15.86
N GLU A 52 2.88 -8.52 16.25
CA GLU A 52 3.46 -7.85 17.42
C GLU A 52 3.37 -6.33 17.29
N LYS A 53 3.74 -5.80 16.14
CA LYS A 53 3.62 -4.36 15.84
C LYS A 53 2.16 -3.91 15.83
N ARG A 54 1.24 -4.69 15.26
CA ARG A 54 -0.21 -4.36 15.29
C ARG A 54 -0.75 -4.27 16.70
N LYS A 55 -0.39 -5.20 17.59
CA LYS A 55 -0.75 -5.17 19.01
C LYS A 55 -0.17 -3.93 19.71
N ALA A 56 1.13 -3.66 19.49
CA ALA A 56 1.79 -2.51 20.10
C ALA A 56 1.17 -1.17 19.61
N ILE A 57 0.88 -1.03 18.32
CA ILE A 57 0.19 0.13 17.76
C ILE A 57 -1.16 0.35 18.43
N TYR A 58 -1.95 -0.72 18.63
CA TYR A 58 -3.25 -0.64 19.29
C TYR A 58 -3.12 -0.18 20.74
N GLU A 59 -2.17 -0.74 21.50
CA GLU A 59 -1.94 -0.34 22.90
C GLU A 59 -1.46 1.12 23.01
N LEU A 60 -0.59 1.58 22.11
CA LEU A 60 -0.20 2.99 22.05
C LEU A 60 -1.39 3.89 21.71
N ALA A 61 -2.21 3.51 20.75
CA ALA A 61 -3.41 4.26 20.40
C ALA A 61 -4.38 4.37 21.57
N LYS A 62 -4.55 3.28 22.33
CA LYS A 62 -5.35 3.26 23.55
C LYS A 62 -4.76 4.16 24.65
N LYS A 63 -3.45 4.07 24.90
CA LYS A 63 -2.74 4.87 25.91
C LYS A 63 -2.89 6.37 25.66
N TYR A 64 -2.85 6.80 24.41
CA TYR A 64 -2.86 8.21 24.05
C TYR A 64 -4.22 8.69 23.45
N SER A 65 -5.24 7.83 23.45
CA SER A 65 -6.57 8.13 22.89
C SER A 65 -6.53 8.60 21.44
N VAL A 66 -5.70 7.95 20.61
CA VAL A 66 -5.55 8.24 19.18
C VAL A 66 -6.42 7.26 18.38
N MET A 67 -7.20 7.76 17.43
CA MET A 67 -7.95 6.90 16.51
C MET A 67 -7.00 6.27 15.48
N ILE A 68 -7.26 5.02 15.10
CA ILE A 68 -6.56 4.33 14.01
C ILE A 68 -7.49 4.26 12.79
N LEU A 69 -6.99 4.67 11.63
CA LEU A 69 -7.59 4.35 10.33
C LEU A 69 -6.77 3.24 9.68
N GLU A 70 -7.20 2.00 9.85
CA GLU A 70 -6.61 0.83 9.19
C GLU A 70 -7.23 0.67 7.81
N ASP A 71 -6.45 0.97 6.77
CA ASP A 71 -6.83 0.79 5.38
C ASP A 71 -6.29 -0.54 4.85
N ASN A 72 -7.17 -1.40 4.35
CA ASN A 72 -6.79 -2.75 3.92
C ASN A 72 -7.24 -3.07 2.49
N PRO A 73 -6.70 -2.39 1.49
CA PRO A 73 -7.07 -2.64 0.10
C PRO A 73 -6.44 -3.90 -0.51
N TYR A 74 -5.39 -4.45 0.11
CA TYR A 74 -4.58 -5.53 -0.48
C TYR A 74 -4.59 -6.84 0.31
N GLY A 75 -5.17 -6.89 1.52
CA GLY A 75 -5.05 -8.03 2.43
C GLY A 75 -5.50 -9.37 1.86
N ASP A 76 -6.50 -9.37 0.96
CA ASP A 76 -6.98 -10.57 0.29
C ASP A 76 -6.01 -11.11 -0.78
N LEU A 77 -5.02 -10.30 -1.17
CA LEU A 77 -4.03 -10.64 -2.18
C LEU A 77 -2.73 -11.20 -1.57
N ARG A 78 -2.85 -11.92 -0.45
CA ARG A 78 -1.73 -12.64 0.15
C ARG A 78 -1.36 -13.86 -0.69
N ILE A 79 -0.09 -13.96 -1.07
CA ILE A 79 0.48 -15.00 -1.93
C ILE A 79 1.26 -16.03 -1.10
N LYS A 80 1.98 -15.55 -0.09
CA LYS A 80 2.81 -16.38 0.82
C LYS A 80 2.48 -16.08 2.28
N GLY A 81 2.82 -17.03 3.16
CA GLY A 81 2.59 -16.91 4.61
C GLY A 81 1.11 -17.00 5.01
N GLU A 82 0.85 -16.80 6.28
CA GLU A 82 -0.48 -16.85 6.87
C GLU A 82 -1.12 -15.46 6.99
N ALA A 83 -2.45 -15.42 7.03
CA ALA A 83 -3.19 -14.19 7.24
C ALA A 83 -2.93 -13.66 8.67
N ILE A 84 -2.58 -12.38 8.75
CA ILE A 84 -2.35 -11.70 10.04
C ILE A 84 -3.64 -10.98 10.44
N PRO A 85 -4.16 -11.19 11.66
CA PRO A 85 -5.35 -10.49 12.15
C PRO A 85 -5.21 -8.97 12.02
N SER A 86 -6.28 -8.30 11.59
CA SER A 86 -6.30 -6.83 11.50
C SER A 86 -6.23 -6.19 12.88
N ILE A 87 -5.79 -4.94 12.94
CA ILE A 87 -5.86 -4.14 14.19
C ILE A 87 -7.33 -4.02 14.61
N LYS A 88 -8.23 -3.84 13.64
CA LYS A 88 -9.69 -3.80 13.90
C LYS A 88 -10.21 -5.04 14.62
N SER A 89 -9.70 -6.23 14.32
CA SER A 89 -10.14 -7.47 14.98
C SER A 89 -9.82 -7.52 16.47
N MET A 90 -8.86 -6.71 16.93
CA MET A 90 -8.46 -6.59 18.33
C MET A 90 -9.15 -5.43 19.06
N ASP A 91 -9.88 -4.58 18.34
CA ASP A 91 -10.50 -3.35 18.85
C ASP A 91 -11.68 -3.65 19.78
N LYS A 92 -11.47 -3.44 21.06
CA LYS A 92 -12.51 -3.52 22.11
C LYS A 92 -12.94 -2.15 22.63
N ASP A 93 -12.17 -1.10 22.32
CA ASP A 93 -12.34 0.23 22.90
C ASP A 93 -12.96 1.21 21.88
N GLY A 94 -13.26 0.75 20.65
CA GLY A 94 -13.87 1.59 19.61
C GLY A 94 -12.92 2.63 19.02
N LEU A 95 -11.62 2.30 18.94
CA LEU A 95 -10.57 3.21 18.45
C LEU A 95 -10.22 3.00 16.98
N VAL A 96 -10.66 1.89 16.37
CA VAL A 96 -10.22 1.53 15.02
C VAL A 96 -11.34 1.69 14.00
N MET A 97 -11.10 2.54 13.01
CA MET A 97 -11.82 2.59 11.74
C MET A 97 -11.14 1.63 10.77
N TYR A 98 -11.88 0.76 10.11
CA TYR A 98 -11.35 -0.20 9.16
C TYR A 98 -11.98 0.01 7.78
N SER A 99 -11.15 0.28 6.77
CA SER A 99 -11.64 0.47 5.40
C SER A 99 -11.18 -0.64 4.46
N ARG A 100 -12.04 -1.00 3.52
CA ARG A 100 -11.78 -1.96 2.44
C ARG A 100 -12.36 -1.49 1.12
N THR A 101 -11.85 -2.06 0.04
CA THR A 101 -12.30 -1.73 -1.32
C THR A 101 -12.48 -2.99 -2.17
N PHE A 102 -13.41 -2.94 -3.11
CA PHE A 102 -13.54 -3.93 -4.18
C PHE A 102 -12.62 -3.66 -5.37
N SER A 103 -11.92 -2.53 -5.38
CA SER A 103 -11.09 -2.10 -6.51
C SER A 103 -9.95 -3.05 -6.85
N LYS A 104 -9.45 -3.84 -5.88
CA LYS A 104 -8.30 -4.72 -6.08
C LYS A 104 -8.66 -6.19 -6.20
N ILE A 105 -9.90 -6.53 -5.86
CA ILE A 105 -10.40 -7.91 -5.87
C ILE A 105 -11.53 -8.14 -6.88
N LEU A 106 -12.20 -7.09 -7.34
CA LEU A 106 -13.27 -7.20 -8.34
C LEU A 106 -12.96 -6.31 -9.55
N ALA A 107 -13.15 -5.00 -9.43
CA ALA A 107 -12.84 -4.08 -10.51
C ALA A 107 -12.61 -2.64 -9.98
N PRO A 108 -11.52 -1.96 -10.38
CA PRO A 108 -11.24 -0.61 -9.89
C PRO A 108 -12.26 0.43 -10.36
N GLY A 109 -12.87 0.22 -11.52
CA GLY A 109 -13.83 1.16 -12.13
C GLY A 109 -15.18 1.24 -11.43
N ILE A 110 -15.57 0.25 -10.64
CA ILE A 110 -16.87 0.27 -9.93
C ILE A 110 -16.92 1.25 -8.76
N ARG A 111 -15.79 1.69 -8.24
CA ARG A 111 -15.65 2.68 -7.16
C ARG A 111 -16.43 2.35 -5.90
N VAL A 112 -16.44 1.08 -5.49
CA VAL A 112 -17.11 0.58 -4.29
C VAL A 112 -16.09 0.17 -3.23
N GLY A 113 -16.37 0.55 -2.00
CA GLY A 113 -15.65 0.15 -0.79
C GLY A 113 -16.57 0.28 0.41
N TYR A 114 -16.08 -0.10 1.56
CA TYR A 114 -16.82 0.05 2.81
C TYR A 114 -15.90 0.41 3.97
N ILE A 115 -16.50 0.98 5.00
CA ILE A 115 -15.83 1.28 6.26
C ILE A 115 -16.62 0.66 7.42
N SER A 116 -15.90 0.09 8.38
CA SER A 116 -16.41 -0.37 9.68
C SER A 116 -15.77 0.49 10.76
N ALA A 117 -16.58 1.20 11.52
CA ALA A 117 -16.13 2.12 12.56
C ALA A 117 -17.14 2.20 13.70
N PRO A 118 -16.81 2.81 14.86
CA PRO A 118 -17.77 3.10 15.91
C PRO A 118 -18.99 3.89 15.41
N LYS A 119 -20.13 3.66 16.02
CA LYS A 119 -21.43 4.22 15.58
C LYS A 119 -21.39 5.75 15.48
N GLU A 120 -20.74 6.41 16.41
CA GLU A 120 -20.61 7.87 16.48
C GLU A 120 -19.79 8.38 15.28
N ILE A 121 -18.73 7.68 14.88
CA ILE A 121 -17.91 8.00 13.71
C ILE A 121 -18.70 7.75 12.42
N ILE A 122 -19.38 6.60 12.31
CA ILE A 122 -20.20 6.27 11.14
C ILE A 122 -21.28 7.35 10.94
N GLY A 123 -21.93 7.82 12.00
CA GLY A 123 -22.91 8.91 11.89
C GLY A 123 -22.35 10.18 11.26
N LYS A 124 -21.11 10.55 11.58
CA LYS A 124 -20.44 11.71 10.97
C LYS A 124 -20.01 11.43 9.52
N ILE A 125 -19.51 10.23 9.24
CA ILE A 125 -19.13 9.82 7.87
C ILE A 125 -20.36 9.85 6.95
N VAL A 126 -21.52 9.39 7.41
CA VAL A 126 -22.78 9.43 6.63
C VAL A 126 -23.14 10.87 6.27
N VAL A 127 -23.09 11.80 7.22
CA VAL A 127 -23.36 13.23 6.93
C VAL A 127 -22.37 13.80 5.92
N CYS A 128 -21.07 13.54 6.11
CA CYS A 128 -20.05 13.98 5.16
C CYS A 128 -20.27 13.40 3.75
N LYS A 129 -20.63 12.12 3.67
CA LYS A 129 -20.91 11.45 2.40
C LYS A 129 -22.14 12.03 1.69
N GLN A 130 -23.22 12.37 2.44
CA GLN A 130 -24.39 13.03 1.87
C GLN A 130 -24.05 14.36 1.21
N VAL A 131 -23.09 15.10 1.76
CA VAL A 131 -22.63 16.36 1.18
C VAL A 131 -21.67 16.14 -0.02
N ALA A 132 -20.85 15.07 0.04
CA ALA A 132 -19.83 14.83 -0.97
C ALA A 132 -20.39 14.24 -2.28
N ASP A 133 -21.23 13.20 -2.19
CA ASP A 133 -21.75 12.48 -3.36
C ASP A 133 -23.13 11.85 -3.16
N VAL A 134 -23.83 12.20 -2.09
CA VAL A 134 -25.13 11.65 -1.65
C VAL A 134 -25.00 10.17 -1.28
N HIS A 135 -24.64 9.31 -2.23
CA HIS A 135 -24.36 7.87 -2.04
C HIS A 135 -23.49 7.33 -3.18
N THR A 136 -22.79 6.22 -2.90
CA THR A 136 -22.07 5.46 -3.92
C THR A 136 -23.06 4.95 -4.99
N ASN A 137 -22.63 4.92 -6.25
CA ASN A 137 -23.45 4.46 -7.37
C ASN A 137 -24.12 3.11 -7.08
N ILE A 138 -25.48 3.09 -7.14
CA ILE A 138 -26.26 1.91 -6.76
C ILE A 138 -26.03 0.71 -7.68
N TRP A 139 -25.84 0.94 -8.98
CA TRP A 139 -25.57 -0.13 -9.93
C TRP A 139 -24.25 -0.85 -9.61
N ALA A 140 -23.24 -0.09 -9.24
CA ALA A 140 -21.95 -0.64 -8.83
C ALA A 140 -22.07 -1.46 -7.52
N GLN A 141 -22.89 -0.98 -6.58
CA GLN A 141 -23.19 -1.73 -5.34
C GLN A 141 -23.96 -3.03 -5.63
N MET A 142 -24.97 -2.98 -6.50
CA MET A 142 -25.73 -4.16 -6.91
C MET A 142 -24.85 -5.17 -7.66
N LEU A 143 -23.94 -4.69 -8.52
CA LEU A 143 -22.98 -5.56 -9.21
C LEU A 143 -22.09 -6.28 -8.21
N ALA A 144 -21.50 -5.56 -7.25
CA ALA A 144 -20.66 -6.16 -6.22
C ALA A 144 -21.45 -7.16 -5.35
N TYR A 145 -22.69 -6.82 -4.97
CA TYR A 145 -23.58 -7.69 -4.20
C TYR A 145 -23.91 -8.98 -4.95
N ASN A 146 -24.37 -8.88 -6.22
CA ASN A 146 -24.73 -10.04 -7.01
C ASN A 146 -23.49 -10.91 -7.31
N PHE A 147 -22.34 -10.29 -7.57
CA PHE A 147 -21.11 -11.05 -7.75
C PHE A 147 -20.79 -11.90 -6.52
N MET A 148 -20.83 -11.33 -5.30
CA MET A 148 -20.59 -12.08 -4.07
C MET A 148 -21.66 -13.08 -3.74
N LYS A 149 -22.91 -12.84 -4.16
CA LYS A 149 -24.04 -13.75 -3.92
C LYS A 149 -24.00 -14.98 -4.83
N ASP A 150 -23.66 -14.76 -6.10
CA ASP A 150 -23.80 -15.76 -7.16
C ASP A 150 -22.48 -16.51 -7.44
N ASN A 151 -21.36 -16.09 -6.84
CA ASN A 151 -20.04 -16.68 -7.03
C ASN A 151 -19.38 -17.03 -5.69
N ASP A 152 -18.51 -18.03 -5.72
CA ASP A 152 -17.59 -18.30 -4.61
C ASP A 152 -16.45 -17.28 -4.62
N ILE A 153 -16.51 -16.34 -3.67
CA ILE A 153 -15.52 -15.27 -3.55
C ILE A 153 -14.13 -15.80 -3.21
N GLU A 154 -14.04 -16.89 -2.43
CA GLU A 154 -12.74 -17.47 -2.09
C GLU A 154 -12.09 -18.17 -3.28
N ALA A 155 -12.87 -18.88 -4.10
CA ALA A 155 -12.39 -19.44 -5.35
C ALA A 155 -11.92 -18.35 -6.32
N HIS A 156 -12.65 -17.22 -6.40
CA HIS A 156 -12.23 -16.06 -7.19
C HIS A 156 -10.91 -15.46 -6.66
N LEU A 157 -10.79 -15.23 -5.36
CA LEU A 157 -9.56 -14.72 -4.75
C LEU A 157 -8.38 -15.67 -4.92
N ALA A 158 -8.62 -16.98 -4.83
CA ALA A 158 -7.60 -17.99 -5.10
C ALA A 158 -7.06 -17.87 -6.54
N SER A 159 -7.94 -17.68 -7.53
CA SER A 159 -7.54 -17.49 -8.92
C SER A 159 -6.69 -16.21 -9.12
N LEU A 160 -7.06 -15.10 -8.46
CA LEU A 160 -6.27 -13.87 -8.48
C LEU A 160 -4.88 -14.06 -7.85
N ARG A 161 -4.81 -14.77 -6.72
CA ARG A 161 -3.55 -15.06 -6.03
C ARG A 161 -2.59 -15.87 -6.92
N VAL A 162 -3.09 -16.80 -7.71
CA VAL A 162 -2.27 -17.55 -8.68
C VAL A 162 -1.67 -16.62 -9.74
N ILE A 163 -2.50 -15.75 -10.33
CA ILE A 163 -2.05 -14.79 -11.35
C ILE A 163 -1.00 -13.84 -10.77
N TYR A 164 -1.25 -13.25 -9.61
CA TYR A 164 -0.33 -12.30 -9.00
C TYR A 164 0.93 -12.95 -8.46
N LYS A 165 0.87 -14.21 -8.01
CA LYS A 165 2.04 -15.00 -7.64
C LYS A 165 2.99 -15.14 -8.81
N HIS A 166 2.49 -15.60 -9.97
CA HIS A 166 3.27 -15.74 -11.18
C HIS A 166 3.96 -14.40 -11.57
N LYS A 167 3.20 -13.31 -11.61
CA LYS A 167 3.72 -11.99 -11.97
C LYS A 167 4.76 -11.45 -10.98
N LEU A 168 4.55 -11.65 -9.68
CA LEU A 168 5.49 -11.27 -8.64
C LEU A 168 6.80 -12.05 -8.78
N GLU A 169 6.72 -13.37 -8.92
CA GLU A 169 7.89 -14.24 -9.05
C GLU A 169 8.68 -13.90 -10.33
N LEU A 170 7.99 -13.70 -11.45
CA LEU A 170 8.60 -13.26 -12.69
C LEU A 170 9.31 -11.90 -12.53
N MET A 171 8.66 -10.91 -11.92
CA MET A 171 9.27 -9.59 -11.75
C MET A 171 10.50 -9.65 -10.83
N ILE A 172 10.44 -10.40 -9.73
CA ILE A 172 11.61 -10.61 -8.83
C ILE A 172 12.76 -11.24 -9.59
N GLU A 173 12.51 -12.33 -10.33
CA GLU A 173 13.53 -13.00 -11.15
C GLU A 173 14.18 -12.04 -12.15
N GLN A 174 13.37 -11.23 -12.84
CA GLN A 174 13.88 -10.28 -13.83
C GLN A 174 14.66 -9.11 -13.19
N ILE A 175 14.29 -8.66 -11.99
CA ILE A 175 15.07 -7.68 -11.23
C ILE A 175 16.44 -8.28 -10.86
N GLU A 176 16.46 -9.48 -10.27
CA GLU A 176 17.70 -10.17 -9.86
C GLU A 176 18.65 -10.41 -11.03
N LYS A 177 18.10 -10.76 -12.19
CA LYS A 177 18.90 -11.02 -13.40
C LYS A 177 19.49 -9.77 -14.03
N ASN A 178 18.74 -8.68 -14.04
CA ASN A 178 19.04 -7.54 -14.91
C ASN A 178 19.57 -6.31 -14.18
N PHE A 179 19.07 -6.02 -12.96
CA PHE A 179 19.41 -4.77 -12.28
C PHE A 179 20.85 -4.78 -11.74
N SER A 180 21.41 -3.60 -11.52
CA SER A 180 22.67 -3.45 -10.77
C SER A 180 22.52 -4.06 -9.37
N SER A 181 23.55 -4.77 -8.90
CA SER A 181 23.60 -5.37 -7.56
C SER A 181 23.50 -4.34 -6.42
N GLN A 182 23.76 -3.07 -6.72
CA GLN A 182 23.64 -1.97 -5.78
C GLN A 182 22.19 -1.57 -5.48
N ILE A 183 21.22 -1.99 -6.31
CA ILE A 183 19.80 -1.69 -6.09
C ILE A 183 19.20 -2.71 -5.13
N LYS A 184 18.70 -2.22 -4.00
CA LYS A 184 17.94 -3.02 -3.05
C LYS A 184 16.44 -2.99 -3.42
N PHE A 185 15.72 -4.05 -3.10
CA PHE A 185 14.27 -4.07 -3.32
C PHE A 185 13.56 -4.96 -2.30
N THR A 186 12.28 -4.65 -2.04
CA THR A 186 11.43 -5.45 -1.16
C THR A 186 10.97 -6.74 -1.83
N ARG A 187 10.74 -7.79 -1.04
CA ARG A 187 10.21 -9.09 -1.48
C ARG A 187 8.85 -9.32 -0.81
N PRO A 188 7.77 -8.71 -1.33
CA PRO A 188 6.48 -8.78 -0.69
C PRO A 188 5.90 -10.20 -0.73
N GLU A 189 5.10 -10.53 0.29
CA GLU A 189 4.35 -11.79 0.36
C GLU A 189 2.97 -11.71 -0.32
N GLY A 190 2.67 -10.59 -0.99
CA GLY A 190 1.41 -10.33 -1.66
C GLY A 190 1.29 -8.88 -2.12
N GLY A 191 0.07 -8.41 -2.31
CA GLY A 191 -0.18 -7.06 -2.81
C GLY A 191 0.12 -6.90 -4.29
N LEU A 192 0.58 -5.71 -4.69
CA LEU A 192 0.72 -5.33 -6.10
C LEU A 192 2.05 -4.63 -6.43
N PHE A 193 2.92 -4.36 -5.42
CA PHE A 193 4.04 -3.45 -5.56
C PHE A 193 5.36 -4.03 -5.07
N ILE A 194 6.45 -3.63 -5.72
CA ILE A 194 7.83 -3.81 -5.26
C ILE A 194 8.42 -2.42 -5.08
N TRP A 195 9.13 -2.21 -3.98
CA TRP A 195 9.84 -0.98 -3.67
C TRP A 195 11.32 -1.17 -3.90
N CYS A 196 11.86 -0.40 -4.86
CA CYS A 196 13.27 -0.44 -5.21
C CYS A 196 13.97 0.78 -4.64
N THR A 197 15.18 0.60 -4.12
CA THR A 197 16.00 1.66 -3.52
C THR A 197 17.36 1.69 -4.22
N LEU A 198 17.65 2.83 -4.83
CA LEU A 198 18.94 3.13 -5.45
C LEU A 198 20.03 3.32 -4.37
N PRO A 199 21.31 3.28 -4.73
CA PRO A 199 22.42 3.61 -3.82
C PRO A 199 22.20 4.97 -3.14
N GLU A 200 22.70 5.10 -1.92
CA GLU A 200 22.57 6.34 -1.13
C GLU A 200 23.18 7.54 -1.89
N GLY A 201 22.50 8.68 -1.85
CA GLY A 201 22.92 9.88 -2.55
C GLY A 201 22.56 9.92 -4.05
N SER A 202 21.95 8.89 -4.60
CA SER A 202 21.55 8.84 -6.01
C SER A 202 20.45 9.85 -6.34
N ASP A 203 20.49 10.40 -7.56
CA ASP A 203 19.40 11.19 -8.14
C ASP A 203 18.27 10.27 -8.63
N MET A 204 17.38 9.88 -7.72
CA MET A 204 16.20 9.05 -8.04
C MET A 204 15.28 9.74 -9.06
N THR A 205 15.12 11.06 -8.95
CA THR A 205 14.26 11.80 -9.89
C THR A 205 14.83 11.78 -11.30
N GLY A 206 16.15 11.97 -11.45
CA GLY A 206 16.86 11.83 -12.72
C GLY A 206 16.77 10.42 -13.27
N PHE A 207 16.95 9.39 -12.44
CA PHE A 207 16.75 7.99 -12.83
C PHE A 207 15.34 7.75 -13.39
N CYS A 208 14.29 8.15 -12.69
CA CYS A 208 12.90 7.97 -13.14
C CYS A 208 12.60 8.74 -14.43
N LYS A 209 13.10 9.98 -14.57
CA LYS A 209 12.95 10.77 -15.81
C LYS A 209 13.64 10.10 -17.00
N LYS A 210 14.86 9.61 -16.81
CA LYS A 210 15.62 8.91 -17.86
C LYS A 210 14.96 7.60 -18.25
N ALA A 211 14.42 6.84 -17.27
CA ALA A 211 13.65 5.62 -17.53
C ALA A 211 12.47 5.86 -18.46
N VAL A 212 11.71 6.95 -18.28
CA VAL A 212 10.59 7.31 -19.17
C VAL A 212 11.08 7.85 -20.51
N ALA A 213 12.01 8.80 -20.48
CA ALA A 213 12.41 9.54 -21.69
C ALA A 213 13.17 8.66 -22.70
N GLU A 214 14.12 7.87 -22.22
CA GLU A 214 15.05 7.11 -23.07
C GLU A 214 14.64 5.62 -23.18
N TYR A 215 14.21 5.02 -22.07
CA TYR A 215 13.91 3.58 -22.00
C TYR A 215 12.42 3.25 -22.18
N LYS A 216 11.53 4.26 -22.17
CA LYS A 216 10.06 4.11 -22.31
C LYS A 216 9.45 3.21 -21.23
N VAL A 217 10.00 3.25 -20.00
CA VAL A 217 9.50 2.53 -18.84
C VAL A 217 9.09 3.54 -17.76
N ALA A 218 7.82 3.53 -17.41
CA ALA A 218 7.28 4.38 -16.36
C ALA A 218 7.35 3.67 -14.99
N VAL A 219 7.96 4.33 -14.02
CA VAL A 219 7.98 3.94 -12.60
C VAL A 219 7.43 5.08 -11.75
N VAL A 220 7.01 4.81 -10.52
CA VAL A 220 6.51 5.88 -9.66
C VAL A 220 7.62 6.34 -8.71
N PRO A 221 8.08 7.60 -8.83
CA PRO A 221 9.10 8.16 -7.96
C PRO A 221 8.70 8.14 -6.50
N GLY A 222 9.65 7.87 -5.61
CA GLY A 222 9.37 7.71 -4.18
C GLY A 222 8.89 8.97 -3.47
N ASN A 223 9.29 10.16 -3.93
CA ASN A 223 8.82 11.42 -3.36
C ASN A 223 7.30 11.62 -3.47
N ALA A 224 6.62 10.94 -4.41
CA ALA A 224 5.15 10.94 -4.50
C ALA A 224 4.47 10.30 -3.26
N PHE A 225 5.21 9.58 -2.43
CA PHE A 225 4.72 8.90 -1.23
C PHE A 225 5.21 9.55 0.08
N MET A 226 5.99 10.61 -0.02
CA MET A 226 6.52 11.33 1.15
C MET A 226 5.52 12.36 1.67
N VAL A 227 5.69 12.75 2.92
CA VAL A 227 4.87 13.81 3.53
C VAL A 227 5.06 15.13 2.81
N SER A 228 6.29 15.47 2.41
CA SER A 228 6.58 16.57 1.51
C SER A 228 7.21 16.06 0.21
N GLU A 229 6.83 16.63 -0.92
CA GLU A 229 7.46 16.32 -2.21
C GLU A 229 8.93 16.72 -2.27
N SER A 230 9.35 17.62 -1.37
CA SER A 230 10.76 18.01 -1.18
C SER A 230 11.56 17.00 -0.37
N ASP A 231 10.91 16.05 0.30
CA ASP A 231 11.59 15.01 1.07
C ASP A 231 12.41 14.13 0.13
N LYS A 232 13.70 13.97 0.49
CA LYS A 232 14.62 13.18 -0.33
C LYS A 232 14.37 11.68 -0.10
N THR A 233 14.32 10.94 -1.18
CA THR A 233 14.30 9.47 -1.17
C THR A 233 15.06 8.95 -2.38
N ALA A 234 15.78 7.85 -2.19
CA ALA A 234 16.46 7.14 -3.27
C ALA A 234 15.58 6.04 -3.87
N SER A 235 14.31 5.97 -3.52
CA SER A 235 13.46 4.83 -3.86
C SER A 235 12.40 5.14 -4.91
N PHE A 236 11.94 4.11 -5.60
CA PHE A 236 10.84 4.16 -6.56
C PHE A 236 10.00 2.89 -6.49
N ARG A 237 8.75 2.96 -6.95
CA ARG A 237 7.80 1.85 -6.93
C ARG A 237 7.65 1.21 -8.30
N LEU A 238 7.72 -0.13 -8.32
CA LEU A 238 7.26 -0.96 -9.42
C LEU A 238 5.87 -1.55 -9.11
N ASN A 239 5.11 -1.83 -10.16
CA ASN A 239 3.81 -2.49 -10.09
C ASN A 239 3.84 -3.74 -10.98
N PHE A 240 3.60 -4.92 -10.39
CA PHE A 240 3.57 -6.18 -11.13
C PHE A 240 2.17 -6.61 -11.56
N SER A 241 1.11 -5.98 -11.06
CA SER A 241 -0.27 -6.47 -11.28
C SER A 241 -0.79 -6.21 -12.69
N THR A 242 -0.46 -5.07 -13.28
CA THR A 242 -1.04 -4.61 -14.55
C THR A 242 -0.30 -5.08 -15.79
N PRO A 243 1.05 -5.06 -15.84
CA PRO A 243 1.78 -5.39 -17.07
C PRO A 243 1.63 -6.87 -17.44
N THR A 244 1.72 -7.18 -18.74
CA THR A 244 1.85 -8.54 -19.24
C THR A 244 3.24 -9.09 -18.93
N ASP A 245 3.43 -10.42 -19.00
CA ASP A 245 4.73 -11.06 -18.77
C ASP A 245 5.82 -10.47 -19.69
N LYS A 246 5.50 -10.26 -20.97
CA LYS A 246 6.39 -9.63 -21.93
C LYS A 246 6.80 -8.21 -21.50
N GLN A 247 5.84 -7.44 -20.97
CA GLN A 247 6.12 -6.08 -20.47
C GLN A 247 6.95 -6.09 -19.18
N ILE A 248 6.78 -7.10 -18.31
CA ILE A 248 7.62 -7.27 -17.12
C ILE A 248 9.07 -7.54 -17.55
N ILE A 249 9.28 -8.50 -18.45
CA ILE A 249 10.61 -8.87 -18.95
C ILE A 249 11.30 -7.67 -19.63
N ASP A 250 10.65 -7.10 -20.65
CA ASP A 250 11.19 -5.95 -21.41
C ASP A 250 11.45 -4.73 -20.51
N GLY A 251 10.53 -4.44 -19.59
CA GLY A 251 10.66 -3.32 -18.66
C GLY A 251 11.82 -3.50 -17.68
N CYS A 252 11.97 -4.71 -17.12
CA CYS A 252 13.08 -5.01 -16.21
C CYS A 252 14.43 -5.04 -16.91
N GLU A 253 14.52 -5.55 -18.15
CA GLU A 253 15.75 -5.51 -18.96
C GLU A 253 16.18 -4.05 -19.22
N LYS A 254 15.25 -3.19 -19.59
CA LYS A 254 15.52 -1.76 -19.84
C LYS A 254 15.92 -1.01 -18.57
N LEU A 255 15.21 -1.21 -17.47
CA LEU A 255 15.56 -0.59 -16.19
C LEU A 255 16.91 -1.14 -15.67
N GLY A 256 17.16 -2.43 -15.88
CA GLY A 256 18.43 -3.05 -15.56
C GLY A 256 19.59 -2.42 -16.32
N LYS A 257 19.47 -2.23 -17.64
CA LYS A 257 20.46 -1.53 -18.44
C LYS A 257 20.72 -0.12 -17.92
N LEU A 258 19.66 0.66 -17.67
CA LEU A 258 19.80 2.00 -17.09
C LEU A 258 20.50 1.97 -15.73
N SER A 259 20.17 1.00 -14.87
CA SER A 259 20.76 0.89 -13.54
C SER A 259 22.26 0.59 -13.60
N LYS A 260 22.68 -0.29 -14.50
CA LYS A 260 24.12 -0.62 -14.72
C LYS A 260 24.88 0.54 -15.33
N GLU A 261 24.30 1.29 -16.24
CA GLU A 261 24.88 2.52 -16.79
C GLU A 261 25.14 3.58 -15.70
N MET A 262 24.24 3.69 -14.72
CA MET A 262 24.34 4.71 -13.67
C MET A 262 25.13 4.28 -12.44
N PHE A 263 25.11 2.98 -12.10
CA PHE A 263 25.65 2.48 -10.84
C PHE A 263 26.71 1.39 -11.00
N GLY A 264 26.92 0.88 -12.20
CA GLY A 264 27.88 -0.22 -12.47
C GLY A 264 27.26 -1.61 -12.28
N ASP A 265 28.03 -2.61 -12.67
CA ASP A 265 28.07 -4.09 -12.73
C ASP A 265 28.43 -4.56 -14.12
#